data_b6a962a8a0a3f4f38d88bdbbb28c338f
#
_entry.id   b6a962a8a0a3f4f38d88bdbbb28c338f
#
_cell.length_a   1.000
_cell.length_b   1.000
_cell.length_c   1.000
_cell.angle_alpha   90.00
_cell.angle_beta   90.00
_cell.angle_gamma   90.00
#
_symmetry.space_group_name_H-M   'P 1'
#
loop_
_entity.id
_entity.type
_entity.pdbx_description
1 polymer ?
#
loop_
_entity_poly.entity_id
_entity_poly.type
_entity_poly.pdbx_seq_one_letter_code
_entity_poly.pdbx_strand_id
1 'polypeptide(L)'
;ELENKELDITLLKGAKFSSLGSFLGIIMSVLIAIVFTVQMAILLAGGFLILIAIISIKVIPETKFISIVSEDSSSIQQMNGALKDSLSLIKGNKILISLAAITLFTGFASEGFDRLWGPHFIEGFEMNEEHAIYWFGAFYAVAFLLNIGLLKIIETYVKERFAIILVLLNSLLVIAMVYFAITELFLVAAILYWVIASLRAVNYPLISVMTNKQLHSQGRATTLSMYGQLDAFGQVAG
;
A
#
# COMPACT_ATOMS: atom_id res chain seq x y z
N GLU A 1 10.67 -3.63 24.20
CA GLU A 1 11.45 -2.94 23.14
C GLU A 1 11.94 -3.89 22.05
N LEU A 2 12.40 -5.09 22.38
CA LEU A 2 12.84 -6.10 21.39
C LEU A 2 11.67 -6.57 20.49
N GLU A 3 10.50 -6.82 21.07
CA GLU A 3 9.29 -7.21 20.31
C GLU A 3 8.85 -6.17 19.28
N ASN A 4 8.90 -4.89 19.60
CA ASN A 4 8.52 -3.84 18.66
C ASN A 4 9.49 -3.70 17.49
N LYS A 5 10.78 -3.92 17.73
CA LYS A 5 11.80 -3.85 16.67
C LYS A 5 11.73 -5.03 15.69
N GLU A 6 11.39 -6.21 16.18
CA GLU A 6 11.14 -7.38 15.36
C GLU A 6 9.88 -7.21 14.50
N LEU A 7 8.85 -6.58 15.05
CA LEU A 7 7.62 -6.28 14.33
C LEU A 7 7.86 -5.29 13.18
N ASP A 8 8.61 -4.20 13.42
CA ASP A 8 8.97 -3.22 12.39
C ASP A 8 9.69 -3.88 11.20
N ILE A 9 10.68 -4.72 11.51
CA ILE A 9 11.43 -5.48 10.49
C ILE A 9 10.52 -6.45 9.74
N THR A 10 9.60 -7.12 10.44
CA THR A 10 8.66 -8.06 9.84
C THR A 10 7.71 -7.37 8.88
N LEU A 11 7.18 -6.20 9.24
CA LEU A 11 6.30 -5.41 8.38
C LEU A 11 7.01 -4.94 7.11
N LEU A 12 8.24 -4.43 7.23
CA LEU A 12 9.04 -4.02 6.07
C LEU A 12 9.44 -5.20 5.18
N LYS A 13 9.79 -6.35 5.76
CA LYS A 13 10.03 -7.59 5.00
C LYS A 13 8.77 -8.05 4.27
N GLY A 14 7.62 -8.02 4.94
CA GLY A 14 6.33 -8.35 4.33
C GLY A 14 6.05 -7.48 3.11
N ALA A 15 6.27 -6.17 3.20
CA ALA A 15 6.13 -5.24 2.08
C ALA A 15 7.08 -5.55 0.91
N LYS A 16 8.33 -5.94 1.19
CA LYS A 16 9.29 -6.38 0.14
C LYS A 16 8.83 -7.66 -0.56
N PHE A 17 8.36 -8.66 0.19
CA PHE A 17 7.83 -9.89 -0.40
C PHE A 17 6.56 -9.62 -1.21
N SER A 18 5.69 -8.71 -0.76
CA SER A 18 4.53 -8.24 -1.52
C SER A 18 4.96 -7.62 -2.85
N SER A 19 5.95 -6.71 -2.85
CA SER A 19 6.49 -6.11 -4.08
C SER A 19 7.12 -7.14 -5.02
N LEU A 20 7.83 -8.13 -4.48
CA LEU A 20 8.39 -9.24 -5.28
C LEU A 20 7.28 -10.09 -5.90
N GLY A 21 6.24 -10.42 -5.13
CA GLY A 21 5.07 -11.14 -5.63
C GLY A 21 4.35 -10.35 -6.73
N SER A 22 4.19 -9.05 -6.56
CA SER A 22 3.60 -8.16 -7.57
C SER A 22 4.44 -8.08 -8.84
N PHE A 23 5.77 -8.00 -8.72
CA PHE A 23 6.70 -8.04 -9.86
C PHE A 23 6.55 -9.35 -10.66
N LEU A 24 6.55 -10.49 -10.01
CA LEU A 24 6.34 -11.78 -10.66
C LEU A 24 4.93 -11.89 -11.24
N GLY A 25 3.94 -11.41 -10.52
CA GLY A 25 2.54 -11.40 -10.95
C GLY A 25 2.31 -10.60 -12.22
N ILE A 26 2.91 -9.40 -12.35
CA ILE A 26 2.75 -8.59 -13.57
C ILE A 26 3.42 -9.24 -14.78
N ILE A 27 4.61 -9.83 -14.60
CA ILE A 27 5.28 -10.56 -15.69
C ILE A 27 4.40 -11.72 -16.16
N MET A 28 3.90 -12.55 -15.23
CA MET A 28 3.04 -13.67 -15.54
C MET A 28 1.75 -13.21 -16.21
N SER A 29 1.09 -12.17 -15.72
CA SER A 29 -0.14 -11.64 -16.29
C SER A 29 0.05 -11.12 -17.71
N VAL A 30 1.13 -10.38 -17.98
CA VAL A 30 1.47 -9.88 -19.32
C VAL A 30 1.76 -11.04 -20.27
N LEU A 31 2.56 -12.02 -19.87
CA LEU A 31 2.85 -13.19 -20.69
C LEU A 31 1.58 -14.00 -21.03
N ILE A 32 0.70 -14.22 -20.05
CA ILE A 32 -0.57 -14.91 -20.26
C ILE A 32 -1.47 -14.11 -21.19
N ALA A 33 -1.54 -12.80 -21.01
CA ALA A 33 -2.38 -11.93 -21.85
C ALA A 33 -1.90 -11.90 -23.31
N ILE A 34 -0.59 -11.96 -23.54
CA ILE A 34 0.00 -12.00 -24.90
C ILE A 34 -0.21 -13.37 -25.57
N VAL A 35 0.03 -14.47 -24.83
CA VAL A 35 -0.03 -15.83 -25.39
C VAL A 35 -1.47 -16.32 -25.56
N PHE A 36 -2.36 -15.93 -24.65
CA PHE A 36 -3.75 -16.33 -24.64
C PHE A 36 -4.69 -15.14 -24.79
N THR A 37 -5.21 -14.63 -23.69
CA THR A 37 -6.09 -13.45 -23.64
C THR A 37 -6.00 -12.77 -22.26
N VAL A 38 -6.43 -11.52 -22.16
CA VAL A 38 -6.55 -10.78 -20.88
C VAL A 38 -7.54 -11.49 -19.94
N GLN A 39 -8.63 -12.07 -20.48
CA GLN A 39 -9.61 -12.82 -19.70
C GLN A 39 -9.00 -14.06 -19.03
N MET A 40 -8.10 -14.76 -19.70
CA MET A 40 -7.40 -15.90 -19.11
C MET A 40 -6.46 -15.48 -17.99
N ALA A 41 -5.80 -14.33 -18.09
CA ALA A 41 -4.98 -13.79 -17.01
C ALA A 41 -5.84 -13.52 -15.75
N ILE A 42 -7.03 -12.96 -15.90
CA ILE A 42 -7.97 -12.70 -14.80
C ILE A 42 -8.47 -14.02 -14.18
N LEU A 43 -8.87 -14.99 -15.00
CA LEU A 43 -9.34 -16.31 -14.52
C LEU A 43 -8.26 -17.04 -13.71
N LEU A 44 -7.03 -17.05 -14.20
CA LEU A 44 -5.90 -17.66 -13.49
C LEU A 44 -5.59 -16.92 -12.18
N ALA A 45 -5.64 -15.59 -12.16
CA ALA A 45 -5.47 -14.81 -10.92
C ALA A 45 -6.55 -15.18 -9.89
N GLY A 46 -7.81 -15.31 -10.29
CA GLY A 46 -8.89 -15.80 -9.44
C GLY A 46 -8.64 -17.21 -8.90
N GLY A 47 -8.15 -18.12 -9.74
CA GLY A 47 -7.77 -19.49 -9.36
C GLY A 47 -6.64 -19.50 -8.31
N PHE A 48 -5.62 -18.66 -8.49
CA PHE A 48 -4.54 -18.51 -7.49
C PHE A 48 -5.05 -17.96 -6.15
N LEU A 49 -6.00 -17.02 -6.16
CA LEU A 49 -6.60 -16.52 -4.91
C LEU A 49 -7.34 -17.63 -4.15
N ILE A 50 -8.09 -18.47 -4.85
CA ILE A 50 -8.76 -19.64 -4.24
C ILE A 50 -7.72 -20.62 -3.66
N LEU A 51 -6.66 -20.90 -4.42
CA LEU A 51 -5.57 -21.76 -3.95
C LEU A 51 -4.91 -21.22 -2.68
N ILE A 52 -4.58 -19.91 -2.66
CA ILE A 52 -4.01 -19.25 -1.47
C ILE A 52 -4.97 -19.32 -0.29
N ALA A 53 -6.27 -19.11 -0.49
CA ALA A 53 -7.27 -19.24 0.57
C ALA A 53 -7.26 -20.64 1.19
N ILE A 54 -7.23 -21.70 0.37
CA ILE A 54 -7.17 -23.08 0.83
C ILE A 54 -5.87 -23.37 1.61
N ILE A 55 -4.74 -22.87 1.11
CA ILE A 55 -3.44 -23.00 1.78
C ILE A 55 -3.45 -22.27 3.12
N SER A 56 -3.99 -21.05 3.16
CA SER A 56 -4.05 -20.22 4.37
C SER A 56 -4.83 -20.90 5.50
N ILE A 57 -5.96 -21.51 5.18
CA ILE A 57 -6.77 -22.29 6.17
C ILE A 57 -5.95 -23.42 6.81
N LYS A 58 -5.04 -24.04 6.05
CA LYS A 58 -4.24 -25.18 6.54
C LYS A 58 -2.95 -24.76 7.25
N VAL A 59 -2.37 -23.61 6.88
CA VAL A 59 -1.02 -23.21 7.32
C VAL A 59 -1.05 -22.19 8.45
N ILE A 60 -2.09 -21.35 8.53
CA ILE A 60 -2.16 -20.31 9.56
C ILE A 60 -2.73 -20.92 10.84
N PRO A 61 -1.90 -21.13 11.90
CA PRO A 61 -2.39 -21.68 13.16
C PRO A 61 -3.09 -20.58 13.95
N GLU A 62 -4.34 -20.83 14.36
CA GLU A 62 -5.09 -19.95 15.26
C GLU A 62 -4.83 -20.25 16.76
N THR A 63 -3.78 -21.03 17.06
CA THR A 63 -3.49 -21.52 18.41
C THR A 63 -3.22 -20.43 19.46
N LYS A 64 -2.90 -19.20 19.04
CA LYS A 64 -2.66 -18.05 19.92
C LYS A 64 -3.79 -17.03 19.91
N PHE A 65 -4.89 -17.33 19.22
CA PHE A 65 -6.06 -16.46 19.22
C PHE A 65 -6.81 -16.62 20.54
N ILE A 66 -6.71 -15.61 21.39
CA ILE A 66 -7.51 -15.52 22.62
C ILE A 66 -8.72 -14.65 22.27
N SER A 67 -9.87 -15.28 22.13
CA SER A 67 -11.13 -14.54 21.97
C SER A 67 -11.46 -13.84 23.30
N ILE A 68 -11.42 -12.53 23.31
CA ILE A 68 -11.90 -11.72 24.43
C ILE A 68 -13.42 -11.49 24.19
N VAL A 69 -14.17 -12.58 24.18
CA VAL A 69 -15.64 -12.50 24.10
C VAL A 69 -16.16 -12.40 25.53
N SER A 70 -16.71 -11.26 25.90
CA SER A 70 -17.58 -11.17 27.08
C SER A 70 -18.91 -11.80 26.70
N GLU A 71 -19.33 -12.84 27.42
CA GLU A 71 -20.56 -13.61 27.16
C GLU A 71 -21.84 -12.74 27.19
N ASP A 72 -21.77 -11.53 27.75
CA ASP A 72 -22.91 -10.64 27.98
C ASP A 72 -23.11 -9.52 26.93
N SER A 73 -22.26 -9.39 25.92
CA SER A 73 -22.40 -8.30 24.93
C SER A 73 -22.54 -8.80 23.49
N SER A 74 -23.45 -8.19 22.72
CA SER A 74 -23.60 -8.54 21.31
C SER A 74 -22.32 -8.18 20.51
N SER A 75 -22.01 -8.94 19.45
CA SER A 75 -20.86 -8.70 18.57
C SER A 75 -20.83 -7.26 18.03
N ILE A 76 -22.00 -6.65 17.80
CA ILE A 76 -22.13 -5.25 17.35
C ILE A 76 -21.71 -4.26 18.45
N GLN A 77 -22.06 -4.55 19.72
CA GLN A 77 -21.67 -3.69 20.85
C GLN A 77 -20.16 -3.75 21.07
N GLN A 78 -19.56 -4.93 20.96
CA GLN A 78 -18.10 -5.11 21.05
C GLN A 78 -17.38 -4.36 19.92
N MET A 79 -17.87 -4.45 18.69
CA MET A 79 -17.32 -3.74 17.55
C MET A 79 -17.42 -2.22 17.73
N ASN A 80 -18.57 -1.71 18.17
CA ASN A 80 -18.74 -0.29 18.44
C ASN A 80 -17.86 0.20 19.59
N GLY A 81 -17.67 -0.62 20.63
CA GLY A 81 -16.73 -0.34 21.71
C GLY A 81 -15.30 -0.22 21.19
N ALA A 82 -14.81 -1.21 20.44
CA ALA A 82 -13.47 -1.20 19.84
C ALA A 82 -13.23 -0.01 18.89
N LEU A 83 -14.24 0.36 18.11
CA LEU A 83 -14.18 1.57 17.26
C LEU A 83 -14.08 2.85 18.08
N LYS A 84 -14.90 2.99 19.13
CA LYS A 84 -14.90 4.17 20.00
C LYS A 84 -13.57 4.30 20.76
N ASP A 85 -13.03 3.20 21.26
CA ASP A 85 -11.74 3.16 21.94
C ASP A 85 -10.59 3.54 20.99
N SER A 86 -10.59 3.00 19.77
CA SER A 86 -9.59 3.36 18.75
C SER A 86 -9.69 4.82 18.31
N LEU A 87 -10.90 5.36 18.15
CA LEU A 87 -11.11 6.79 17.89
C LEU A 87 -10.60 7.67 19.03
N SER A 88 -10.82 7.24 20.29
CA SER A 88 -10.31 7.93 21.47
C SER A 88 -8.79 7.93 21.51
N LEU A 89 -8.16 6.80 21.21
CA LEU A 89 -6.70 6.67 21.09
C LEU A 89 -6.12 7.60 20.02
N ILE A 90 -6.73 7.62 18.83
CA ILE A 90 -6.32 8.50 17.74
C ILE A 90 -6.45 9.98 18.18
N LYS A 91 -7.60 10.38 18.73
CA LYS A 91 -7.83 11.77 19.18
C LYS A 91 -6.92 12.20 20.32
N GLY A 92 -6.51 11.28 21.15
CA GLY A 92 -5.61 11.54 22.28
C GLY A 92 -4.13 11.69 21.90
N ASN A 93 -3.73 11.32 20.67
CA ASN A 93 -2.34 11.31 20.24
C ASN A 93 -2.15 12.09 18.93
N LYS A 94 -1.40 13.22 19.02
CA LYS A 94 -1.14 14.09 17.85
C LYS A 94 -0.44 13.37 16.69
N ILE A 95 0.40 12.37 16.99
CA ILE A 95 1.09 11.59 15.96
C ILE A 95 0.07 10.76 15.21
N LEU A 96 -0.84 10.06 15.92
CA LEU A 96 -1.88 9.25 15.30
C LEU A 96 -2.85 10.09 14.46
N ILE A 97 -3.22 11.30 14.92
CA ILE A 97 -4.02 12.25 14.13
C ILE A 97 -3.29 12.63 12.84
N SER A 98 -1.99 12.95 12.94
CA SER A 98 -1.20 13.32 11.76
C SER A 98 -1.09 12.16 10.76
N LEU A 99 -0.89 10.93 11.24
CA LEU A 99 -0.86 9.74 10.39
C LEU A 99 -2.22 9.47 9.74
N ALA A 100 -3.32 9.66 10.46
CA ALA A 100 -4.68 9.56 9.92
C ALA A 100 -4.92 10.58 8.81
N ALA A 101 -4.49 11.84 9.01
CA ALA A 101 -4.58 12.88 7.99
C ALA A 101 -3.73 12.55 6.75
N ILE A 102 -2.47 12.12 6.94
CA ILE A 102 -1.61 11.69 5.82
C ILE A 102 -2.29 10.56 5.05
N THR A 103 -2.82 9.54 5.73
CA THR A 103 -3.51 8.42 5.09
C THR A 103 -4.70 8.88 4.25
N LEU A 104 -5.57 9.74 4.80
CA LEU A 104 -6.73 10.29 4.09
C LEU A 104 -6.31 11.05 2.82
N PHE A 105 -5.36 11.97 2.95
CA PHE A 105 -4.91 12.79 1.81
C PHE A 105 -4.10 11.98 0.79
N THR A 106 -3.39 10.94 1.22
CA THR A 106 -2.70 10.02 0.30
C THR A 106 -3.73 9.22 -0.50
N GLY A 107 -4.80 8.72 0.13
CA GLY A 107 -5.91 8.08 -0.57
C GLY A 107 -6.54 8.99 -1.61
N PHE A 108 -6.83 10.23 -1.24
CA PHE A 108 -7.38 11.26 -2.13
C PHE A 108 -6.49 11.49 -3.37
N ALA A 109 -5.19 11.71 -3.17
CA ALA A 109 -4.25 11.93 -4.27
C ALA A 109 -3.99 10.65 -5.09
N SER A 110 -4.11 9.47 -4.47
CA SER A 110 -3.89 8.18 -5.12
C SER A 110 -4.90 7.90 -6.20
N GLU A 111 -6.17 8.10 -5.94
CA GLU A 111 -7.25 7.79 -6.90
C GLU A 111 -7.11 8.64 -8.16
N GLY A 112 -6.92 9.96 -8.01
CA GLY A 112 -6.70 10.85 -9.15
C GLY A 112 -5.50 10.42 -10.00
N PHE A 113 -4.37 10.09 -9.35
CA PHE A 113 -3.19 9.61 -10.07
C PHE A 113 -3.45 8.28 -10.77
N ASP A 114 -4.06 7.30 -10.07
CA ASP A 114 -4.27 5.95 -10.60
C ASP A 114 -5.23 5.93 -11.80
N ARG A 115 -6.14 6.87 -11.88
CA ARG A 115 -7.04 7.02 -13.04
C ARG A 115 -6.43 7.79 -14.19
N LEU A 116 -5.55 8.74 -13.92
CA LEU A 116 -5.10 9.71 -14.93
C LEU A 116 -3.72 9.38 -15.52
N TRP A 117 -2.86 8.62 -14.86
CA TRP A 117 -1.52 8.35 -15.36
C TRP A 117 -1.52 7.60 -16.70
N GLY A 118 -2.41 6.60 -16.88
CA GLY A 118 -2.54 5.85 -18.12
C GLY A 118 -3.01 6.72 -19.29
N PRO A 119 -4.17 7.40 -19.19
CA PRO A 119 -4.59 8.39 -20.17
C PRO A 119 -3.54 9.45 -20.47
N HIS A 120 -2.81 9.94 -19.46
CA HIS A 120 -1.74 10.92 -19.66
C HIS A 120 -0.63 10.39 -20.57
N PHE A 121 -0.26 9.09 -20.50
CA PHE A 121 0.69 8.50 -21.42
C PHE A 121 0.09 8.22 -22.80
N ILE A 122 -1.15 7.74 -22.88
CA ILE A 122 -1.80 7.39 -24.15
C ILE A 122 -2.10 8.67 -24.96
N GLU A 123 -2.78 9.64 -24.34
CA GLU A 123 -3.26 10.85 -25.02
C GLU A 123 -2.19 11.94 -25.06
N GLY A 124 -1.47 12.15 -23.95
CA GLY A 124 -0.48 13.23 -23.83
C GLY A 124 0.81 12.98 -24.63
N PHE A 125 1.19 11.71 -24.84
CA PHE A 125 2.39 11.34 -25.59
C PHE A 125 2.08 10.51 -26.84
N GLU A 126 0.82 10.48 -27.28
CA GLU A 126 0.38 9.75 -28.48
C GLU A 126 0.83 8.28 -28.52
N MET A 127 0.81 7.61 -27.35
CA MET A 127 1.24 6.21 -27.22
C MET A 127 0.27 5.31 -27.98
N ASN A 128 0.80 4.44 -28.85
CA ASN A 128 -0.02 3.47 -29.57
C ASN A 128 -0.70 2.51 -28.60
N GLU A 129 -2.04 2.45 -28.63
CA GLU A 129 -2.87 1.58 -27.78
C GLU A 129 -2.55 0.09 -27.93
N GLU A 130 -2.19 -0.36 -29.14
CA GLU A 130 -1.82 -1.77 -29.39
C GLU A 130 -0.59 -2.20 -28.58
N HIS A 131 0.32 -1.25 -28.26
CA HIS A 131 1.50 -1.51 -27.48
C HIS A 131 1.32 -1.14 -26.00
N ALA A 132 0.17 -0.61 -25.58
CA ALA A 132 -0.06 -0.14 -24.22
C ALA A 132 0.16 -1.25 -23.16
N ILE A 133 -0.22 -2.51 -23.46
CA ILE A 133 -0.01 -3.63 -22.55
C ILE A 133 1.47 -3.86 -22.24
N TYR A 134 2.36 -3.71 -23.21
CA TYR A 134 3.81 -3.89 -23.03
C TYR A 134 4.38 -2.74 -22.19
N TRP A 135 3.99 -1.50 -22.52
CA TRP A 135 4.45 -0.32 -21.79
C TRP A 135 3.98 -0.32 -20.35
N PHE A 136 2.70 -0.59 -20.11
CA PHE A 136 2.16 -0.62 -18.74
C PHE A 136 2.73 -1.78 -17.94
N GLY A 137 2.91 -2.94 -18.57
CA GLY A 137 3.64 -4.05 -17.96
C GLY A 137 5.06 -3.66 -17.55
N ALA A 138 5.79 -2.99 -18.43
CA ALA A 138 7.15 -2.50 -18.15
C ALA A 138 7.16 -1.44 -17.03
N PHE A 139 6.23 -0.48 -17.06
CA PHE A 139 6.10 0.54 -16.01
C PHE A 139 5.89 -0.09 -14.63
N TYR A 140 4.95 -1.04 -14.51
CA TYR A 140 4.70 -1.75 -13.25
C TYR A 140 5.89 -2.61 -12.83
N ALA A 141 6.50 -3.37 -13.76
CA ALA A 141 7.64 -4.23 -13.44
C ALA A 141 8.82 -3.42 -12.88
N VAL A 142 9.19 -2.31 -13.53
CA VAL A 142 10.26 -1.43 -13.05
C VAL A 142 9.88 -0.79 -11.70
N ALA A 143 8.63 -0.33 -11.53
CA ALA A 143 8.16 0.23 -10.27
C ALA A 143 8.32 -0.77 -9.12
N PHE A 144 7.93 -2.04 -9.29
CA PHE A 144 8.07 -3.06 -8.25
C PHE A 144 9.53 -3.36 -7.91
N LEU A 145 10.43 -3.39 -8.89
CA LEU A 145 11.87 -3.54 -8.63
C LEU A 145 12.45 -2.37 -7.83
N LEU A 146 12.07 -1.15 -8.19
CA LEU A 146 12.49 0.06 -7.45
C LEU A 146 11.91 0.06 -6.03
N ASN A 147 10.67 -0.39 -5.84
CA ASN A 147 10.04 -0.54 -4.54
C ASN A 147 10.83 -1.49 -3.63
N ILE A 148 11.23 -2.66 -4.15
CA ILE A 148 12.07 -3.62 -3.40
C ILE A 148 13.38 -2.96 -2.96
N GLY A 149 14.04 -2.24 -3.87
CA GLY A 149 15.29 -1.51 -3.59
C GLY A 149 15.11 -0.44 -2.52
N LEU A 150 14.08 0.39 -2.66
CA LEU A 150 13.78 1.49 -1.72
C LEU A 150 13.40 0.96 -0.33
N LEU A 151 12.56 -0.08 -0.25
CA LEU A 151 12.21 -0.72 1.02
C LEU A 151 13.44 -1.33 1.71
N LYS A 152 14.39 -1.91 0.95
CA LYS A 152 15.65 -2.42 1.49
C LYS A 152 16.52 -1.29 2.06
N ILE A 153 16.59 -0.15 1.38
CA ILE A 153 17.31 1.03 1.85
C ILE A 153 16.70 1.51 3.18
N ILE A 154 15.37 1.64 3.24
CA ILE A 154 14.68 2.07 4.45
C ILE A 154 14.90 1.09 5.60
N GLU A 155 14.75 -0.21 5.38
CA GLU A 155 15.02 -1.25 6.38
C GLU A 155 16.44 -1.15 6.95
N THR A 156 17.42 -0.88 6.09
CA THR A 156 18.84 -0.88 6.47
C THR A 156 19.26 0.39 7.19
N TYR A 157 18.81 1.56 6.71
CA TYR A 157 19.34 2.85 7.15
C TYR A 157 18.40 3.64 8.06
N VAL A 158 17.08 3.32 8.05
CA VAL A 158 16.08 4.05 8.83
C VAL A 158 15.79 3.31 10.13
N LYS A 159 16.51 3.69 11.19
CA LYS A 159 16.32 3.06 12.52
C LYS A 159 15.42 3.85 13.45
N GLU A 160 15.43 5.19 13.39
CA GLU A 160 14.78 6.04 14.41
C GLU A 160 14.06 7.29 13.86
N ARG A 161 14.30 7.69 12.61
CA ARG A 161 13.80 8.97 12.06
C ARG A 161 12.62 8.80 11.09
N PHE A 162 11.72 7.86 11.36
CA PHE A 162 10.60 7.55 10.47
C PHE A 162 9.71 8.77 10.16
N ALA A 163 9.46 9.64 11.14
CA ALA A 163 8.61 10.82 10.93
C ALA A 163 9.22 11.81 9.93
N ILE A 164 10.52 12.10 10.05
CA ILE A 164 11.21 13.01 9.12
C ILE A 164 11.22 12.41 7.72
N ILE A 165 11.47 11.11 7.61
CA ILE A 165 11.49 10.41 6.33
C ILE A 165 10.09 10.42 5.70
N LEU A 166 9.04 10.15 6.47
CA LEU A 166 7.67 10.21 5.97
C LEU A 166 7.33 11.60 5.42
N VAL A 167 7.71 12.67 6.11
CA VAL A 167 7.52 14.07 5.65
C VAL A 167 8.29 14.32 4.35
N LEU A 168 9.57 13.93 4.29
CA LEU A 168 10.40 14.13 3.09
C LEU A 168 9.85 13.35 1.89
N LEU A 169 9.45 12.08 2.08
CA LEU A 169 8.87 11.26 1.02
C LEU A 169 7.55 11.83 0.49
N ASN A 170 6.67 12.30 1.38
CA ASN A 170 5.41 12.91 0.95
C ASN A 170 5.63 14.27 0.30
N SER A 171 6.58 15.09 0.74
CA SER A 171 6.94 16.33 0.08
C SER A 171 7.48 16.07 -1.33
N LEU A 172 8.37 15.10 -1.48
CA LEU A 172 8.91 14.69 -2.78
C LEU A 172 7.81 14.12 -3.68
N LEU A 173 6.87 13.35 -3.11
CA LEU A 173 5.71 12.81 -3.84
C LEU A 173 4.86 13.92 -4.45
N VAL A 174 4.52 14.96 -3.68
CA VAL A 174 3.75 16.10 -4.19
C VAL A 174 4.50 16.81 -5.31
N ILE A 175 5.79 17.08 -5.13
CA ILE A 175 6.62 17.71 -6.17
C ILE A 175 6.63 16.85 -7.44
N ALA A 176 6.86 15.53 -7.30
CA ALA A 176 6.90 14.62 -8.43
C ALA A 176 5.55 14.56 -9.17
N MET A 177 4.42 14.54 -8.46
CA MET A 177 3.08 14.56 -9.07
C MET A 177 2.83 15.86 -9.86
N VAL A 178 3.20 17.02 -9.31
CA VAL A 178 3.07 18.30 -10.01
C VAL A 178 3.90 18.30 -11.30
N TYR A 179 5.17 17.90 -11.22
CA TYR A 179 6.04 17.85 -12.40
C TYR A 179 5.56 16.80 -13.42
N PHE A 180 5.03 15.66 -12.97
CA PHE A 180 4.43 14.65 -13.85
C PHE A 180 3.26 15.23 -14.65
N ALA A 181 2.39 16.00 -14.00
CA ALA A 181 1.21 16.58 -14.65
C ALA A 181 1.53 17.65 -15.71
N ILE A 182 2.67 18.32 -15.61
CA ILE A 182 3.02 19.45 -16.50
C ILE A 182 4.13 19.13 -17.52
N THR A 183 4.78 17.95 -17.41
CA THR A 183 5.88 17.62 -18.32
C THR A 183 5.37 17.19 -19.69
N GLU A 184 6.00 17.69 -20.73
CA GLU A 184 5.76 17.32 -22.14
C GLU A 184 6.78 16.30 -22.66
N LEU A 185 7.72 15.87 -21.82
CA LEU A 185 8.78 14.93 -22.20
C LEU A 185 8.46 13.52 -21.70
N PHE A 186 8.20 12.57 -22.60
CA PHE A 186 7.88 11.18 -22.29
C PHE A 186 8.86 10.54 -21.30
N LEU A 187 10.17 10.69 -21.51
CA LEU A 187 11.17 10.09 -20.64
C LEU A 187 11.11 10.67 -19.22
N VAL A 188 10.87 11.98 -19.09
CA VAL A 188 10.71 12.65 -17.79
C VAL A 188 9.44 12.15 -17.10
N ALA A 189 8.33 12.04 -17.83
CA ALA A 189 7.07 11.47 -17.31
C ALA A 189 7.27 10.03 -16.81
N ALA A 190 7.98 9.19 -17.57
CA ALA A 190 8.26 7.80 -17.19
C ALA A 190 9.11 7.73 -15.90
N ILE A 191 10.15 8.54 -15.78
CA ILE A 191 10.98 8.61 -14.57
C ILE A 191 10.13 9.09 -13.37
N LEU A 192 9.33 10.13 -13.55
CA LEU A 192 8.47 10.68 -12.51
C LEU A 192 7.40 9.65 -12.08
N TYR A 193 6.81 8.91 -13.03
CA TYR A 193 5.90 7.80 -12.71
C TYR A 193 6.56 6.78 -11.77
N TRP A 194 7.77 6.34 -12.07
CA TRP A 194 8.50 5.38 -11.23
C TRP A 194 8.84 5.96 -9.86
N VAL A 195 9.23 7.23 -9.79
CA VAL A 195 9.45 7.92 -8.51
C VAL A 195 8.15 7.96 -7.69
N ILE A 196 7.04 8.39 -8.29
CA ILE A 196 5.72 8.45 -7.63
C ILE A 196 5.29 7.07 -7.14
N ALA A 197 5.34 6.05 -8.00
CA ALA A 197 4.96 4.69 -7.66
C ALA A 197 5.81 4.13 -6.49
N SER A 198 7.13 4.40 -6.49
CA SER A 198 8.03 3.96 -5.44
C SER A 198 7.78 4.68 -4.12
N LEU A 199 7.56 5.98 -4.14
CA LEU A 199 7.27 6.78 -2.94
C LEU A 199 5.93 6.36 -2.31
N ARG A 200 4.90 6.12 -3.13
CA ARG A 200 3.58 5.66 -2.66
C ARG A 200 3.67 4.27 -2.00
N ALA A 201 4.39 3.34 -2.61
CA ALA A 201 4.52 1.97 -2.10
C ALA A 201 5.18 1.90 -0.71
N VAL A 202 6.00 2.89 -0.36
CA VAL A 202 6.70 2.95 0.93
C VAL A 202 5.87 3.65 2.02
N ASN A 203 4.92 4.51 1.65
CA ASN A 203 4.12 5.26 2.62
C ASN A 203 3.35 4.35 3.59
N TYR A 204 2.61 3.36 3.07
CA TYR A 204 1.81 2.48 3.91
C TYR A 204 2.64 1.68 4.94
N PRO A 205 3.74 1.00 4.58
CA PRO A 205 4.62 0.36 5.55
C PRO A 205 5.16 1.30 6.62
N LEU A 206 5.55 2.53 6.26
CA LEU A 206 6.05 3.50 7.23
C LEU A 206 4.96 3.98 8.19
N ILE A 207 3.76 4.28 7.69
CA ILE A 207 2.60 4.64 8.52
C ILE A 207 2.28 3.48 9.46
N SER A 208 2.28 2.25 8.99
CA SER A 208 2.03 1.06 9.79
C SER A 208 3.07 0.90 10.90
N VAL A 209 4.36 1.02 10.60
CA VAL A 209 5.44 0.99 11.59
C VAL A 209 5.26 2.10 12.65
N MET A 210 5.01 3.34 12.21
CA MET A 210 4.83 4.46 13.12
C MET A 210 3.59 4.30 14.00
N THR A 211 2.48 3.82 13.44
CA THR A 211 1.24 3.53 14.18
C THR A 211 1.48 2.46 15.24
N ASN A 212 2.17 1.37 14.87
CA ASN A 212 2.50 0.30 15.80
C ASN A 212 3.36 0.76 16.98
N LYS A 213 4.25 1.74 16.78
CA LYS A 213 5.08 2.34 17.84
C LYS A 213 4.27 3.17 18.84
N GLN A 214 3.11 3.69 18.44
CA GLN A 214 2.25 4.52 19.28
C GLN A 214 1.19 3.73 20.06
N LEU A 215 0.99 2.47 19.72
CA LEU A 215 -0.11 1.67 20.25
C LEU A 215 0.39 0.45 21.00
N HIS A 216 -0.27 0.15 22.13
CA HIS A 216 -0.17 -1.16 22.75
C HIS A 216 -0.91 -2.21 21.90
N SER A 217 -0.70 -3.51 22.18
CA SER A 217 -1.28 -4.62 21.41
C SER A 217 -2.82 -4.55 21.31
N GLN A 218 -3.50 -4.09 22.37
CA GLN A 218 -4.93 -3.84 22.35
C GLN A 218 -5.24 -2.57 21.50
N GLY A 219 -6.15 -2.69 20.55
CA GLY A 219 -6.57 -1.60 19.66
C GLY A 219 -5.69 -1.39 18.42
N ARG A 220 -4.52 -2.03 18.33
CA ARG A 220 -3.61 -1.89 17.16
C ARG A 220 -4.27 -2.30 15.86
N ALA A 221 -4.86 -3.48 15.82
CA ALA A 221 -5.54 -4.00 14.63
C ALA A 221 -6.72 -3.12 14.21
N THR A 222 -7.54 -2.68 15.17
CA THR A 222 -8.69 -1.79 14.90
C THR A 222 -8.23 -0.43 14.39
N THR A 223 -7.18 0.17 14.96
CA THR A 223 -6.64 1.46 14.52
C THR A 223 -6.06 1.37 13.09
N LEU A 224 -5.32 0.31 12.76
CA LEU A 224 -4.82 0.07 11.41
C LEU A 224 -5.96 -0.15 10.41
N SER A 225 -7.00 -0.88 10.80
CA SER A 225 -8.21 -1.04 9.98
C SER A 225 -8.93 0.29 9.74
N MET A 226 -9.00 1.17 10.75
CA MET A 226 -9.56 2.52 10.60
C MET A 226 -8.73 3.37 9.62
N TYR A 227 -7.42 3.25 9.62
CA TYR A 227 -6.60 3.94 8.62
C TYR A 227 -6.87 3.42 7.21
N GLY A 228 -7.06 2.10 7.04
CA GLY A 228 -7.52 1.55 5.77
C GLY A 228 -8.88 2.11 5.31
N GLN A 229 -9.82 2.33 6.25
CA GLN A 229 -11.09 3.00 5.94
C GLN A 229 -10.89 4.49 5.56
N LEU A 230 -10.01 5.21 6.26
CA LEU A 230 -9.69 6.60 5.92
C LEU A 230 -9.05 6.72 4.53
N ASP A 231 -8.17 5.79 4.17
CA ASP A 231 -7.60 5.70 2.83
C ASP A 231 -8.71 5.50 1.78
N ALA A 232 -9.61 4.54 2.01
CA ALA A 232 -10.75 4.29 1.13
C ALA A 232 -11.69 5.50 1.01
N PHE A 233 -11.96 6.21 2.11
CA PHE A 233 -12.70 7.48 2.06
C PHE A 233 -11.98 8.54 1.24
N GLY A 234 -10.66 8.64 1.39
CA GLY A 234 -9.83 9.50 0.56
C GLY A 234 -10.00 9.18 -0.92
N GLN A 235 -9.91 7.90 -1.29
CA GLN A 235 -10.07 7.45 -2.68
C GLN A 235 -11.46 7.75 -3.25
N VAL A 236 -12.53 7.59 -2.47
CA VAL A 236 -13.90 7.92 -2.92
C VAL A 236 -14.09 9.42 -3.16
N ALA A 237 -13.36 10.28 -2.42
CA ALA A 237 -13.46 11.73 -2.53
C ALA A 237 -12.50 12.32 -3.59
N GLY A 238 -11.46 11.60 -4.02
CA GLY A 238 -10.47 11.97 -5.04
C GLY A 238 -10.85 11.53 -6.42
#